data_a61bf471505d628b7077e14f9f116600
#
_entry.id   a61bf471505d628b7077e14f9f116600
#
_cell.length_a   1.000
_cell.length_b   1.000
_cell.length_c   1.000
_cell.angle_alpha   90.00
_cell.angle_beta   90.00
_cell.angle_gamma   90.00
#
_symmetry.space_group_name_H-M   'P 1'
#
loop_
_entity.id
_entity.type
_entity.pdbx_description
1 polymer ?
#
loop_
_entity_poly.entity_id
_entity_poly.type
_entity_poly.pdbx_seq_one_letter_code
_entity_poly.pdbx_strand_id
1 'polypeptide(L)'
;SSNIEEIKKWNSTGIIDGVTTNQSIMLKDGLNLKDFQKIVKLICKEMGRKPVSVELTDSSASIKEMISEAKRINSLAPNIVVKVPLIPDTTKSLEVIQTLISLNIAINVTAIMTFEQMVIAALATKTNKRTSFISLFWGRSLEDQVKYRGRFDFMADYKRVGLESEVNGNPKNITSAT
;
A
#
# COMPACT_ATOMS: atom_id res chain seq x y z
N SER A 1 10.51 -3.16 5.04
CA SER A 1 11.50 -2.88 6.08
C SER A 1 11.49 -1.40 6.42
N SER A 2 11.83 -1.06 7.66
CA SER A 2 12.12 0.29 8.14
C SER A 2 13.58 0.42 8.63
N ASN A 3 14.35 -0.65 8.53
CA ASN A 3 15.77 -0.66 8.83
C ASN A 3 16.56 0.04 7.73
N ILE A 4 17.12 1.22 8.03
CA ILE A 4 17.79 2.07 7.02
C ILE A 4 19.05 1.42 6.46
N GLU A 5 19.79 0.65 7.23
CA GLU A 5 21.02 -0.02 6.76
C GLU A 5 20.70 -1.16 5.78
N GLU A 6 19.63 -1.90 6.06
CA GLU A 6 19.12 -2.91 5.15
C GLU A 6 18.61 -2.27 3.83
N ILE A 7 17.85 -1.18 3.94
CA ILE A 7 17.36 -0.43 2.78
C ILE A 7 18.54 0.08 1.92
N LYS A 8 19.56 0.68 2.51
CA LYS A 8 20.77 1.12 1.79
C LYS A 8 21.44 -0.03 1.06
N LYS A 9 21.63 -1.17 1.76
CA LYS A 9 22.23 -2.36 1.19
C LYS A 9 21.51 -2.81 -0.08
N TRP A 10 20.18 -2.95 -0.01
CA TRP A 10 19.41 -3.40 -1.16
C TRP A 10 19.22 -2.32 -2.23
N ASN A 11 19.12 -1.05 -1.84
CA ASN A 11 19.01 0.05 -2.79
C ASN A 11 20.27 0.19 -3.65
N SER A 12 21.45 -0.03 -3.08
CA SER A 12 22.73 0.02 -3.79
C SER A 12 22.87 -1.09 -4.86
N THR A 13 22.14 -2.19 -4.74
CA THR A 13 22.14 -3.27 -5.74
C THR A 13 21.32 -2.93 -6.99
N GLY A 14 20.46 -1.90 -6.93
CA GLY A 14 19.53 -1.55 -8.00
C GLY A 14 18.35 -2.49 -8.17
N ILE A 15 18.20 -3.52 -7.32
CA ILE A 15 17.15 -4.55 -7.46
C ILE A 15 15.79 -4.04 -6.99
N ILE A 16 15.76 -3.19 -5.94
CA ILE A 16 14.48 -2.72 -5.37
C ILE A 16 13.99 -1.46 -6.08
N ASP A 17 12.69 -1.43 -6.41
CA ASP A 17 12.00 -0.30 -7.05
C ASP A 17 11.25 0.59 -6.06
N GLY A 18 11.17 0.20 -4.80
CA GLY A 18 10.51 0.96 -3.74
C GLY A 18 10.59 0.27 -2.39
N VAL A 19 10.08 0.94 -1.37
CA VAL A 19 10.02 0.41 0.01
C VAL A 19 8.61 0.57 0.55
N THR A 20 8.15 -0.45 1.28
CA THR A 20 6.91 -0.36 2.06
C THR A 20 7.22 -0.46 3.54
N THR A 21 6.57 0.34 4.35
CA THR A 21 6.65 0.28 5.80
C THR A 21 5.27 0.47 6.45
N ASN A 22 5.17 0.07 7.70
CA ASN A 22 4.04 0.31 8.59
C ASN A 22 4.52 0.29 10.04
N GLN A 23 3.64 0.62 10.99
CA GLN A 23 3.99 0.69 12.41
C GLN A 23 4.46 -0.66 12.96
N SER A 24 3.81 -1.77 12.57
CA SER A 24 4.21 -3.10 13.03
C SER A 24 5.61 -3.49 12.55
N ILE A 25 5.98 -3.14 11.32
CA ILE A 25 7.32 -3.33 10.78
C ILE A 25 8.31 -2.47 11.57
N MET A 26 7.98 -1.19 11.83
CA MET A 26 8.86 -0.30 12.58
C MET A 26 9.13 -0.82 14.00
N LEU A 27 8.09 -1.28 14.70
CA LEU A 27 8.23 -1.89 16.03
C LEU A 27 9.07 -3.17 15.98
N LYS A 28 8.87 -4.02 14.97
CA LYS A 28 9.65 -5.24 14.74
C LYS A 28 11.14 -4.94 14.49
N ASP A 29 11.40 -3.84 13.78
CA ASP A 29 12.76 -3.35 13.51
C ASP A 29 13.37 -2.60 14.72
N GLY A 30 12.68 -2.61 15.88
CA GLY A 30 13.15 -2.00 17.13
C GLY A 30 13.08 -0.46 17.15
N LEU A 31 12.32 0.14 16.26
CA LEU A 31 12.20 1.59 16.14
C LEU A 31 11.11 2.16 17.04
N ASN A 32 11.38 3.35 17.62
CA ASN A 32 10.38 4.04 18.42
C ASN A 32 9.40 4.80 17.49
N LEU A 33 8.10 4.60 17.68
CA LEU A 33 7.08 5.31 16.91
C LEU A 33 7.10 6.84 17.08
N LYS A 34 7.70 7.34 18.17
CA LYS A 34 7.93 8.79 18.34
C LYS A 34 8.85 9.38 17.27
N ASP A 35 9.75 8.56 16.72
CA ASP A 35 10.67 8.93 15.65
C ASP A 35 10.12 8.70 14.25
N PHE A 36 8.84 8.30 14.12
CA PHE A 36 8.19 7.91 12.87
C PHE A 36 8.51 8.86 11.71
N GLN A 37 8.25 10.15 11.87
CA GLN A 37 8.44 11.12 10.79
C GLN A 37 9.92 11.26 10.39
N LYS A 38 10.84 11.21 11.35
CA LYS A 38 12.28 11.27 11.12
C LYS A 38 12.74 10.06 10.32
N ILE A 39 12.29 8.87 10.71
CA ILE A 39 12.64 7.61 10.04
C ILE A 39 12.10 7.60 8.61
N VAL A 40 10.83 7.97 8.41
CA VAL A 40 10.22 8.04 7.08
C VAL A 40 10.98 9.01 6.18
N LYS A 41 11.35 10.20 6.67
CA LYS A 41 12.17 11.17 5.89
C LYS A 41 13.53 10.61 5.51
N LEU A 42 14.20 9.85 6.41
CA LEU A 42 15.48 9.20 6.11
C LEU A 42 15.32 8.15 5.02
N ILE A 43 14.29 7.30 5.13
CA ILE A 43 13.98 6.29 4.10
C ILE A 43 13.69 6.97 2.76
N CYS A 44 12.86 8.00 2.74
CA CYS A 44 12.52 8.74 1.52
C CYS A 44 13.76 9.36 0.86
N LYS A 45 14.68 9.91 1.66
CA LYS A 45 15.96 10.47 1.17
C LYS A 45 16.83 9.39 0.54
N GLU A 46 16.94 8.22 1.19
CA GLU A 46 17.71 7.09 0.69
C GLU A 46 17.16 6.55 -0.63
N MET A 47 15.83 6.45 -0.72
CA MET A 47 15.14 5.93 -1.91
C MET A 47 15.12 6.90 -3.11
N GLY A 48 15.41 8.18 -2.88
CA GLY A 48 15.44 9.19 -3.93
C GLY A 48 14.10 9.37 -4.65
N ARG A 49 13.99 8.93 -5.91
CA ARG A 49 12.74 8.99 -6.69
C ARG A 49 11.86 7.75 -6.53
N LYS A 50 12.39 6.68 -5.98
CA LYS A 50 11.66 5.41 -5.80
C LYS A 50 10.57 5.58 -4.74
N PRO A 51 9.38 5.01 -4.92
CA PRO A 51 8.25 5.18 -4.01
C PRO A 51 8.52 4.60 -2.63
N VAL A 52 8.05 5.30 -1.60
CA VAL A 52 8.04 4.85 -0.22
C VAL A 52 6.61 4.81 0.28
N SER A 53 6.06 3.61 0.46
CA SER A 53 4.69 3.43 0.96
C SER A 53 4.65 3.48 2.48
N VAL A 54 3.85 4.40 3.02
CA VAL A 54 3.69 4.67 4.45
C VAL A 54 2.23 4.54 4.85
N GLU A 55 1.94 3.67 5.80
CA GLU A 55 0.58 3.31 6.19
C GLU A 55 -0.02 4.29 7.20
N LEU A 56 -1.33 4.56 7.08
CA LEU A 56 -2.11 5.24 8.10
C LEU A 56 -2.03 4.48 9.42
N THR A 57 -1.95 5.20 10.53
CA THR A 57 -1.70 4.60 11.86
C THR A 57 -2.93 3.95 12.46
N ASP A 58 -4.11 4.50 12.17
CA ASP A 58 -5.37 4.01 12.72
C ASP A 58 -6.48 3.95 11.66
N SER A 59 -6.80 2.74 11.22
CA SER A 59 -7.91 2.50 10.29
C SER A 59 -9.30 2.59 10.95
N SER A 60 -9.37 2.66 12.29
CA SER A 60 -10.61 2.84 13.04
C SER A 60 -10.99 4.33 13.21
N ALA A 61 -10.02 5.23 13.01
CA ALA A 61 -10.23 6.67 13.10
C ALA A 61 -11.34 7.19 12.15
N SER A 62 -11.85 8.37 12.39
CA SER A 62 -12.82 9.00 11.49
C SER A 62 -12.20 9.30 10.13
N ILE A 63 -13.04 9.39 9.08
CA ILE A 63 -12.61 9.74 7.72
C ILE A 63 -11.79 11.05 7.72
N LYS A 64 -12.24 12.04 8.47
CA LYS A 64 -11.56 13.34 8.59
C LYS A 64 -10.15 13.21 9.18
N GLU A 65 -10.00 12.40 10.21
CA GLU A 65 -8.69 12.13 10.83
C GLU A 65 -7.78 11.36 9.91
N MET A 66 -8.27 10.31 9.25
CA MET A 66 -7.51 9.55 8.26
C MET A 66 -7.02 10.44 7.10
N ILE A 67 -7.87 11.32 6.57
CA ILE A 67 -7.49 12.26 5.51
C ILE A 67 -6.46 13.28 6.03
N SER A 68 -6.63 13.79 7.25
CA SER A 68 -5.67 14.71 7.87
C SER A 68 -4.31 14.06 8.05
N GLU A 69 -4.28 12.82 8.54
CA GLU A 69 -3.05 12.05 8.68
C GLU A 69 -2.40 11.78 7.31
N ALA A 70 -3.18 11.35 6.31
CA ALA A 70 -2.69 11.11 4.95
C ALA A 70 -2.00 12.34 4.35
N LYS A 71 -2.60 13.53 4.51
CA LYS A 71 -2.00 14.81 4.08
C LYS A 71 -0.67 15.07 4.79
N ARG A 72 -0.63 14.86 6.10
CA ARG A 72 0.58 15.02 6.91
C ARG A 72 1.68 14.04 6.47
N ILE A 73 1.36 12.77 6.25
CA ILE A 73 2.30 11.76 5.73
C ILE A 73 2.80 12.18 4.35
N ASN A 74 1.91 12.51 3.43
CA ASN A 74 2.27 12.91 2.07
C ASN A 74 3.19 14.14 2.02
N SER A 75 3.08 15.05 2.99
CA SER A 75 3.92 16.25 3.07
C SER A 75 5.36 15.99 3.52
N LEU A 76 5.68 14.79 4.01
CA LEU A 76 7.01 14.47 4.52
C LEU A 76 8.07 14.38 3.42
N ALA A 77 7.70 13.91 2.21
CA ALA A 77 8.60 13.83 1.06
C ALA A 77 7.82 13.62 -0.26
N PRO A 78 8.38 14.01 -1.42
CA PRO A 78 7.69 13.95 -2.72
C PRO A 78 7.48 12.52 -3.25
N ASN A 79 8.23 11.54 -2.78
CA ASN A 79 8.17 10.14 -3.19
C ASN A 79 7.31 9.27 -2.26
N ILE A 80 6.53 9.88 -1.39
CA ILE A 80 5.60 9.16 -0.52
C ILE A 80 4.40 8.65 -1.32
N VAL A 81 4.00 7.42 -0.96
CA VAL A 81 2.75 6.79 -1.34
C VAL A 81 2.00 6.44 -0.06
N VAL A 82 0.81 6.99 0.13
CA VAL A 82 0.03 6.75 1.35
C VAL A 82 -0.65 5.39 1.28
N LYS A 83 -0.36 4.50 2.24
CA LYS A 83 -1.02 3.20 2.36
C LYS A 83 -2.34 3.35 3.12
N VAL A 84 -3.42 2.91 2.48
CA VAL A 84 -4.76 2.91 3.06
C VAL A 84 -5.26 1.47 3.15
N PRO A 85 -5.44 0.91 4.36
CA PRO A 85 -6.04 -0.41 4.53
C PRO A 85 -7.49 -0.42 4.06
N LEU A 86 -7.88 -1.45 3.29
CA LEU A 86 -9.25 -1.60 2.81
C LEU A 86 -10.21 -2.12 3.89
N ILE A 87 -9.67 -2.77 4.91
CA ILE A 87 -10.40 -3.33 6.04
C ILE A 87 -10.06 -2.57 7.34
N PRO A 88 -10.88 -2.62 8.40
CA PRO A 88 -12.11 -3.44 8.54
C PRO A 88 -13.34 -2.85 7.86
N ASP A 89 -13.37 -1.55 7.55
CA ASP A 89 -14.52 -0.87 6.94
C ASP A 89 -14.18 -0.44 5.51
N THR A 90 -14.58 -1.27 4.55
CA THR A 90 -14.31 -1.03 3.12
C THR A 90 -14.95 0.26 2.62
N THR A 91 -16.19 0.57 3.03
CA THR A 91 -16.91 1.78 2.57
C THR A 91 -16.19 3.04 3.03
N LYS A 92 -15.82 3.10 4.30
CA LYS A 92 -15.04 4.22 4.87
C LYS A 92 -13.70 4.37 4.16
N SER A 93 -12.99 3.26 3.95
CA SER A 93 -11.69 3.27 3.28
C SER A 93 -11.79 3.77 1.83
N LEU A 94 -12.84 3.38 1.10
CA LEU A 94 -13.10 3.87 -0.26
C LEU A 94 -13.35 5.37 -0.29
N GLU A 95 -14.09 5.93 0.66
CA GLU A 95 -14.33 7.37 0.77
C GLU A 95 -13.01 8.14 1.02
N VAL A 96 -12.16 7.62 1.90
CA VAL A 96 -10.80 8.16 2.12
C VAL A 96 -10.01 8.10 0.82
N ILE A 97 -9.95 6.94 0.13
CA ILE A 97 -9.23 6.76 -1.12
C ILE A 97 -9.69 7.77 -2.18
N GLN A 98 -10.99 7.91 -2.40
CA GLN A 98 -11.54 8.87 -3.39
C GLN A 98 -11.15 10.31 -3.05
N THR A 99 -11.19 10.67 -1.76
CA THR A 99 -10.77 12.00 -1.32
C THR A 99 -9.28 12.23 -1.58
N LEU A 100 -8.42 11.25 -1.28
CA LEU A 100 -6.98 11.36 -1.52
C LEU A 100 -6.65 11.45 -3.02
N ILE A 101 -7.38 10.74 -3.88
CA ILE A 101 -7.26 10.85 -5.34
C ILE A 101 -7.58 12.27 -5.80
N SER A 102 -8.68 12.87 -5.31
CA SER A 102 -9.05 14.24 -5.65
C SER A 102 -7.99 15.28 -5.22
N LEU A 103 -7.22 14.96 -4.19
CA LEU A 103 -6.10 15.75 -3.70
C LEU A 103 -4.77 15.45 -4.42
N ASN A 104 -4.80 14.62 -5.46
CA ASN A 104 -3.62 14.21 -6.24
C ASN A 104 -2.52 13.55 -5.37
N ILE A 105 -2.90 12.69 -4.43
CA ILE A 105 -2.01 11.94 -3.56
C ILE A 105 -1.80 10.54 -4.15
N ALA A 106 -0.55 10.06 -4.16
CA ALA A 106 -0.22 8.69 -4.54
C ALA A 106 -0.68 7.71 -3.45
N ILE A 107 -1.27 6.58 -3.83
CA ILE A 107 -1.96 5.67 -2.92
C ILE A 107 -1.46 4.24 -3.09
N ASN A 108 -1.39 3.52 -1.97
CA ASN A 108 -1.23 2.07 -1.93
C ASN A 108 -2.43 1.49 -1.16
N VAL A 109 -3.38 0.88 -1.86
CA VAL A 109 -4.49 0.18 -1.20
C VAL A 109 -3.97 -1.15 -0.67
N THR A 110 -4.07 -1.35 0.64
CA THR A 110 -3.45 -2.50 1.33
C THR A 110 -4.47 -3.29 2.15
N ALA A 111 -4.02 -4.36 2.79
CA ALA A 111 -4.84 -5.31 3.52
C ALA A 111 -5.93 -5.96 2.63
N ILE A 112 -5.58 -6.23 1.37
CA ILE A 112 -6.45 -6.92 0.42
C ILE A 112 -6.24 -8.41 0.59
N MET A 113 -7.31 -9.14 0.88
CA MET A 113 -7.32 -10.58 1.17
C MET A 113 -8.06 -11.38 0.12
N THR A 114 -8.97 -10.74 -0.65
CA THR A 114 -9.83 -11.44 -1.63
C THR A 114 -9.75 -10.78 -2.99
N PHE A 115 -10.18 -11.55 -4.00
CA PHE A 115 -10.27 -11.07 -5.37
C PHE A 115 -11.24 -9.88 -5.50
N GLU A 116 -12.38 -9.93 -4.85
CA GLU A 116 -13.40 -8.86 -4.90
C GLU A 116 -12.83 -7.55 -4.33
N GLN A 117 -12.09 -7.64 -3.23
CA GLN A 117 -11.39 -6.48 -2.66
C GLN A 117 -10.37 -5.89 -3.63
N MET A 118 -9.65 -6.74 -4.37
CA MET A 118 -8.70 -6.30 -5.39
C MET A 118 -9.41 -5.58 -6.55
N VAL A 119 -10.52 -6.12 -7.04
CA VAL A 119 -11.35 -5.49 -8.09
C VAL A 119 -11.84 -4.12 -7.62
N ILE A 120 -12.41 -4.04 -6.42
CA ILE A 120 -12.90 -2.80 -5.84
C ILE A 120 -11.75 -1.77 -5.72
N ALA A 121 -10.57 -2.18 -5.24
CA ALA A 121 -9.41 -1.31 -5.13
C ALA A 121 -8.94 -0.81 -6.50
N ALA A 122 -8.91 -1.68 -7.52
CA ALA A 122 -8.53 -1.32 -8.89
C ALA A 122 -9.51 -0.30 -9.49
N LEU A 123 -10.81 -0.54 -9.37
CA LEU A 123 -11.84 0.39 -9.83
C LEU A 123 -11.78 1.74 -9.09
N ALA A 124 -11.56 1.71 -7.78
CA ALA A 124 -11.46 2.93 -6.98
C ALA A 124 -10.24 3.79 -7.34
N THR A 125 -9.14 3.17 -7.77
CA THR A 125 -7.89 3.88 -8.06
C THR A 125 -7.65 4.20 -9.53
N LYS A 126 -8.48 3.71 -10.46
CA LYS A 126 -8.26 3.84 -11.91
C LYS A 126 -8.18 5.28 -12.41
N THR A 127 -8.82 6.23 -11.73
CA THR A 127 -8.82 7.65 -12.11
C THR A 127 -7.68 8.44 -11.46
N ASN A 128 -6.86 7.82 -10.62
CA ASN A 128 -5.75 8.50 -9.97
C ASN A 128 -4.67 8.88 -11.00
N LYS A 129 -4.35 10.15 -11.09
CA LYS A 129 -3.28 10.66 -11.96
C LYS A 129 -1.88 10.34 -11.42
N ARG A 130 -1.77 10.04 -10.12
CA ARG A 130 -0.55 9.58 -9.46
C ARG A 130 -0.48 8.07 -9.47
N THR A 131 0.71 7.53 -9.25
CA THR A 131 0.91 6.08 -9.10
C THR A 131 0.01 5.53 -8.00
N SER A 132 -0.70 4.45 -8.32
CA SER A 132 -1.45 3.66 -7.35
C SER A 132 -0.90 2.25 -7.30
N PHE A 133 -0.81 1.70 -6.08
CA PHE A 133 -0.46 0.30 -5.84
C PHE A 133 -1.67 -0.41 -5.23
N ILE A 134 -1.78 -1.69 -5.52
CA ILE A 134 -2.77 -2.59 -4.93
C ILE A 134 -2.00 -3.75 -4.31
N SER A 135 -1.95 -3.77 -2.98
CA SER A 135 -1.16 -4.74 -2.21
C SER A 135 -2.02 -5.90 -1.75
N LEU A 136 -1.96 -6.99 -2.51
CA LEU A 136 -2.59 -8.26 -2.16
C LEU A 136 -1.75 -9.00 -1.13
N PHE A 137 -2.37 -9.49 -0.07
CA PHE A 137 -1.76 -10.36 0.93
C PHE A 137 -1.79 -11.82 0.47
N TRP A 138 -0.99 -12.11 -0.55
CA TRP A 138 -0.97 -13.40 -1.24
C TRP A 138 -0.72 -14.59 -0.30
N GLY A 139 0.25 -14.50 0.60
CA GLY A 139 0.55 -15.56 1.56
C GLY A 139 -0.67 -15.92 2.42
N ARG A 140 -1.36 -14.91 2.98
CA ARG A 140 -2.58 -15.14 3.77
C ARG A 140 -3.73 -15.68 2.93
N SER A 141 -3.87 -15.22 1.69
CA SER A 141 -4.88 -15.74 0.77
C SER A 141 -4.64 -17.21 0.45
N LEU A 142 -3.37 -17.64 0.29
CA LEU A 142 -3.01 -19.04 0.11
C LEU A 142 -3.27 -19.86 1.38
N GLU A 143 -2.94 -19.38 2.56
CA GLU A 143 -3.23 -20.03 3.83
C GLU A 143 -4.74 -20.26 4.00
N ASP A 144 -5.56 -19.27 3.67
CA ASP A 144 -7.02 -19.38 3.70
C ASP A 144 -7.55 -20.38 2.64
N GLN A 145 -6.98 -20.41 1.44
CA GLN A 145 -7.32 -21.42 0.43
C GLN A 145 -7.02 -22.84 0.89
N VAL A 146 -5.88 -23.07 1.51
CA VAL A 146 -5.53 -24.39 2.08
C VAL A 146 -6.51 -24.77 3.20
N LYS A 147 -6.88 -23.81 4.04
CA LYS A 147 -7.80 -24.03 5.16
C LYS A 147 -9.25 -24.28 4.73
N TYR A 148 -9.70 -23.64 3.65
CA TYR A 148 -11.10 -23.69 3.20
C TYR A 148 -11.30 -24.48 1.91
N ARG A 149 -10.30 -25.22 1.43
CA ARG A 149 -10.32 -26.10 0.25
C ARG A 149 -11.19 -25.58 -0.92
N GLY A 150 -10.58 -24.83 -1.81
CA GLY A 150 -11.05 -24.74 -3.19
C GLY A 150 -12.05 -23.64 -3.54
N ARG A 151 -12.11 -22.54 -2.79
CA ARG A 151 -13.08 -21.47 -3.11
C ARG A 151 -12.64 -20.48 -4.18
N PHE A 152 -11.33 -20.28 -4.41
CA PHE A 152 -10.89 -19.33 -5.43
C PHE A 152 -9.57 -19.72 -6.06
N ASP A 153 -9.53 -19.81 -7.38
CA ASP A 153 -8.30 -19.65 -8.15
C ASP A 153 -8.12 -18.16 -8.46
N PHE A 154 -7.48 -17.45 -7.54
CA PHE A 154 -7.31 -16.01 -7.60
C PHE A 154 -6.67 -15.55 -8.93
N MET A 155 -5.68 -16.29 -9.44
CA MET A 155 -5.00 -15.94 -10.69
C MET A 155 -5.87 -16.21 -11.92
N ALA A 156 -6.68 -17.26 -11.91
CA ALA A 156 -7.62 -17.53 -12.99
C ALA A 156 -8.73 -16.48 -13.02
N ASP A 157 -9.24 -16.09 -11.86
CA ASP A 157 -10.27 -15.05 -11.73
C ASP A 157 -9.73 -13.67 -12.13
N TYR A 158 -8.52 -13.34 -11.74
CA TYR A 158 -7.83 -12.11 -12.13
C TYR A 158 -7.71 -12.00 -13.66
N LYS A 159 -7.23 -13.04 -14.32
CA LYS A 159 -7.11 -13.10 -15.79
C LYS A 159 -8.47 -13.07 -16.47
N ARG A 160 -9.46 -13.79 -15.92
CA ARG A 160 -10.81 -13.86 -16.48
C ARG A 160 -11.52 -12.53 -16.60
N VAL A 161 -11.31 -11.62 -15.64
CA VAL A 161 -11.94 -10.29 -15.65
C VAL A 161 -11.11 -9.22 -16.36
N GLY A 162 -9.94 -9.58 -16.91
CA GLY A 162 -9.12 -8.67 -17.71
C GLY A 162 -8.56 -7.47 -16.94
N LEU A 163 -8.46 -7.56 -15.63
CA LEU A 163 -8.00 -6.47 -14.76
C LEU A 163 -6.55 -6.04 -14.99
N GLU A 164 -5.79 -6.83 -15.75
CA GLU A 164 -4.41 -6.47 -16.13
C GLU A 164 -4.34 -5.12 -16.84
N SER A 165 -5.39 -4.75 -17.57
CA SER A 165 -5.50 -3.46 -18.28
C SER A 165 -6.12 -2.34 -17.43
N GLU A 166 -6.81 -2.68 -16.34
CA GLU A 166 -7.57 -1.72 -15.52
C GLU A 166 -6.70 -1.04 -14.44
N VAL A 167 -5.54 -1.62 -14.10
CA VAL A 167 -4.61 -1.04 -13.12
C VAL A 167 -3.67 -0.08 -13.83
N ASN A 168 -4.15 1.11 -14.18
CA ASN A 168 -3.42 2.19 -14.84
C ASN A 168 -2.63 1.75 -16.10
N GLY A 169 -3.09 0.71 -16.79
CA GLY A 169 -2.44 0.14 -17.95
C GLY A 169 -1.05 -0.46 -17.68
N ASN A 170 -0.65 -0.65 -16.43
CA ASN A 170 0.66 -1.18 -16.08
C ASN A 170 0.55 -2.26 -14.99
N PRO A 171 0.80 -3.55 -15.34
CA PRO A 171 0.75 -4.66 -14.39
C PRO A 171 1.77 -4.52 -13.24
N LYS A 172 2.76 -3.62 -13.34
CA LYS A 172 3.72 -3.34 -12.27
C LYS A 172 3.10 -2.64 -11.06
N ASN A 173 1.84 -2.20 -11.14
CA ASN A 173 1.16 -1.55 -10.02
C ASN A 173 0.54 -2.53 -9.02
N ILE A 174 0.57 -3.83 -9.31
CA ILE A 174 0.09 -4.87 -8.38
C ILE A 174 1.29 -5.43 -7.64
N THR A 175 1.30 -5.28 -6.34
CA THR A 175 2.33 -5.85 -5.46
C THR A 175 1.73 -6.91 -4.55
N SER A 176 2.40 -8.05 -4.42
CA SER A 176 2.08 -9.04 -3.39
C SER A 176 2.91 -8.75 -2.14
N ALA A 177 2.26 -8.76 -0.99
CA ALA A 177 2.92 -8.73 0.31
C ALA A 177 2.84 -10.12 0.95
N THR A 178 3.96 -10.65 1.39
CA THR A 178 4.07 -11.88 2.18
C THR A 178 4.05 -11.58 3.66
#